data_b271a7ca5f5daa95e7fcc50226b8b329
#
_entry.id   b271a7ca5f5daa95e7fcc50226b8b329
#
_cell.length_a   1.000
_cell.length_b   1.000
_cell.length_c   1.000
_cell.angle_alpha   90.00
_cell.angle_beta   90.00
_cell.angle_gamma   90.00
#
_symmetry.space_group_name_H-M   'P 1'
#
loop_
_entity.id
_entity.type
_entity.pdbx_description
1 polymer ?
#
loop_
_entity_poly.entity_id
_entity_poly.type
_entity_poly.pdbx_seq_one_letter_code
_entity_poly.pdbx_strand_id
1 'polypeptide(L)'
;MNIGAKRFFSEDVSHVPEIKDPQILQVFRDFMAANWDELPNALISAAKKAISKNTDDKTGQEILAKVFRAAVAVEEFTGILVSLRMELDDTVGMSGENVKPLSTEFKDALKVAHDRYIEYLGSFGPDEVYLRKKVESELGTRLIHLKMRCSGLGSEWGEVTVLGTSGISGSYVEQRGL
;
A
#
# COMPACT_ATOMS: atom_id res chain seq x y z
N MET A 1 4.34 30.17 -20.45
CA MET A 1 3.80 29.25 -19.88
C MET A 1 4.60 28.55 -18.99
N ASN A 2 4.56 28.69 -17.86
CA ASN A 2 5.28 28.04 -17.08
C ASN A 2 4.65 26.98 -16.46
N ILE A 3 4.39 26.03 -17.13
CA ILE A 3 3.84 24.90 -16.63
C ILE A 3 4.82 23.96 -16.25
N GLY A 4 6.06 24.28 -16.47
CA GLY A 4 7.08 23.32 -16.25
C GLY A 4 7.05 22.72 -14.89
N ALA A 5 7.00 23.52 -13.89
CA ALA A 5 7.05 22.98 -12.55
C ALA A 5 5.85 22.14 -12.23
N LYS A 6 4.67 22.60 -12.59
CA LYS A 6 3.52 21.84 -12.31
C LYS A 6 3.45 20.59 -13.09
N ARG A 7 3.78 20.62 -14.35
CA ARG A 7 3.77 19.44 -15.15
C ARG A 7 4.78 18.45 -14.67
N PHE A 8 5.98 18.92 -14.31
CA PHE A 8 7.01 18.06 -13.82
C PHE A 8 6.59 17.34 -12.58
N PHE A 9 5.96 18.05 -11.65
CA PHE A 9 5.49 17.44 -10.45
C PHE A 9 4.44 16.38 -10.74
N SER A 10 3.50 16.66 -11.62
CA SER A 10 2.52 15.69 -11.99
C SER A 10 3.10 14.45 -12.62
N GLU A 11 4.05 14.62 -13.49
CA GLU A 11 4.63 13.50 -14.18
C GLU A 11 5.34 12.58 -13.23
N ASP A 12 5.99 13.12 -12.21
CA ASP A 12 6.69 12.29 -11.29
C ASP A 12 5.77 11.39 -10.51
N VAL A 13 4.57 11.83 -10.22
CA VAL A 13 3.71 11.04 -9.38
C VAL A 13 2.66 10.28 -10.10
N SER A 14 2.40 10.63 -11.35
CA SER A 14 1.26 10.02 -12.00
C SER A 14 1.55 9.41 -13.35
N HIS A 15 2.80 9.09 -13.62
CA HIS A 15 3.10 8.43 -14.87
C HIS A 15 2.48 7.03 -14.88
N VAL A 16 1.55 6.81 -15.79
CA VAL A 16 0.82 5.56 -15.88
C VAL A 16 1.14 4.93 -17.22
N PRO A 17 1.43 3.64 -17.27
CA PRO A 17 1.75 3.00 -18.54
C PRO A 17 0.57 2.97 -19.49
N GLU A 18 0.88 2.86 -20.76
CA GLU A 18 -0.15 2.85 -21.79
C GLU A 18 -0.72 1.45 -21.96
N ILE A 19 -2.02 1.32 -21.89
CA ILE A 19 -2.72 0.08 -22.15
C ILE A 19 -3.65 0.35 -23.33
N LYS A 20 -3.49 -0.41 -24.40
CA LYS A 20 -4.22 -0.16 -25.63
C LYS A 20 -5.55 -0.88 -25.71
N ASP A 21 -5.65 -2.08 -25.16
CA ASP A 21 -6.89 -2.85 -25.20
C ASP A 21 -7.89 -2.19 -24.26
N PRO A 22 -9.04 -1.74 -24.77
CA PRO A 22 -10.00 -1.00 -23.94
C PRO A 22 -10.55 -1.79 -22.76
N GLN A 23 -10.73 -3.09 -22.92
CA GLN A 23 -11.26 -3.91 -21.84
C GLN A 23 -10.23 -4.06 -20.73
N ILE A 24 -8.98 -4.27 -21.11
CA ILE A 24 -7.89 -4.38 -20.14
C ILE A 24 -7.70 -3.04 -19.43
N LEU A 25 -7.77 -1.94 -20.18
CA LEU A 25 -7.63 -0.62 -19.60
C LEU A 25 -8.72 -0.34 -18.57
N GLN A 26 -9.96 -0.75 -18.86
CA GLN A 26 -11.05 -0.51 -17.94
C GLN A 26 -10.83 -1.27 -16.63
N VAL A 27 -10.41 -2.54 -16.72
CA VAL A 27 -10.15 -3.32 -15.50
C VAL A 27 -8.98 -2.72 -14.73
N PHE A 28 -7.96 -2.27 -15.44
CA PHE A 28 -6.83 -1.59 -14.79
C PHE A 28 -7.31 -0.37 -14.00
N ARG A 29 -8.15 0.46 -14.60
CA ARG A 29 -8.68 1.65 -13.94
C ARG A 29 -9.53 1.29 -12.74
N ASP A 30 -10.32 0.23 -12.86
CA ASP A 30 -11.15 -0.22 -11.75
C ASP A 30 -10.29 -0.65 -10.57
N PHE A 31 -9.17 -1.33 -10.83
CA PHE A 31 -8.26 -1.70 -9.76
C PHE A 31 -7.61 -0.48 -9.12
N MET A 32 -7.20 0.48 -9.93
CA MET A 32 -6.54 1.66 -9.36
C MET A 32 -7.49 2.52 -8.54
N ALA A 33 -8.78 2.45 -8.82
CA ALA A 33 -9.78 3.19 -8.07
C ALA A 33 -10.30 2.44 -6.85
N ALA A 34 -10.13 1.14 -6.81
CA ALA A 34 -10.68 0.32 -5.73
C ALA A 34 -9.80 0.38 -4.47
N ASN A 35 -10.41 0.04 -3.35
CA ASN A 35 -9.64 -0.19 -2.13
C ASN A 35 -9.13 -1.63 -2.18
N TRP A 36 -7.88 -1.82 -1.78
CA TRP A 36 -7.27 -3.14 -1.84
C TRP A 36 -7.29 -3.86 -0.49
N ASP A 37 -8.00 -3.33 0.48
CA ASP A 37 -8.15 -4.01 1.75
C ASP A 37 -9.09 -5.21 1.61
N GLU A 38 -10.05 -5.11 0.70
CA GLU A 38 -10.93 -6.24 0.43
C GLU A 38 -11.36 -6.13 -1.02
N LEU A 39 -10.86 -7.00 -1.87
CA LEU A 39 -11.12 -6.92 -3.30
C LEU A 39 -12.48 -7.53 -3.64
N PRO A 40 -13.33 -6.80 -4.37
CA PRO A 40 -14.64 -7.36 -4.78
C PRO A 40 -14.47 -8.57 -5.68
N ASN A 41 -15.29 -9.58 -5.51
CA ASN A 41 -15.24 -10.78 -6.33
C ASN A 41 -15.42 -10.46 -7.81
N ALA A 42 -16.28 -9.50 -8.12
CA ALA A 42 -16.51 -9.11 -9.52
C ALA A 42 -15.23 -8.57 -10.15
N LEU A 43 -14.45 -7.81 -9.38
CA LEU A 43 -13.22 -7.23 -9.89
C LEU A 43 -12.17 -8.33 -10.10
N ILE A 44 -12.08 -9.28 -9.18
CA ILE A 44 -11.17 -10.40 -9.32
C ILE A 44 -11.52 -11.21 -10.56
N SER A 45 -12.80 -11.48 -10.79
CA SER A 45 -13.24 -12.21 -11.97
C SER A 45 -12.92 -11.47 -13.25
N ALA A 46 -13.15 -10.16 -13.25
CA ALA A 46 -12.85 -9.35 -14.42
C ALA A 46 -11.36 -9.36 -14.73
N ALA A 47 -10.53 -9.33 -13.70
CA ALA A 47 -9.08 -9.39 -13.88
C ALA A 47 -8.65 -10.71 -14.48
N LYS A 48 -9.17 -11.82 -13.97
CA LYS A 48 -8.80 -13.14 -14.49
C LYS A 48 -9.20 -13.30 -15.94
N LYS A 49 -10.38 -12.78 -16.32
CA LYS A 49 -10.81 -12.82 -17.70
C LYS A 49 -9.91 -11.98 -18.59
N ALA A 50 -9.61 -10.76 -18.16
CA ALA A 50 -8.82 -9.84 -18.97
C ALA A 50 -7.38 -10.34 -19.14
N ILE A 51 -6.83 -10.97 -18.12
CA ILE A 51 -5.46 -11.47 -18.17
C ILE A 51 -5.36 -12.67 -19.11
N SER A 52 -6.43 -13.44 -19.24
CA SER A 52 -6.40 -14.63 -20.09
C SER A 52 -7.03 -14.45 -21.45
N LYS A 53 -7.53 -13.26 -21.78
CA LYS A 53 -8.20 -13.09 -23.07
C LYS A 53 -7.19 -13.06 -24.20
N ASN A 54 -7.70 -13.32 -25.41
CA ASN A 54 -6.86 -13.24 -26.60
C ASN A 54 -6.79 -11.77 -27.00
N THR A 55 -5.63 -11.20 -26.99
CA THR A 55 -5.43 -9.80 -27.30
C THR A 55 -4.06 -9.60 -27.92
N ASP A 56 -3.94 -8.57 -28.76
CA ASP A 56 -2.64 -8.19 -29.31
C ASP A 56 -1.86 -7.32 -28.34
N ASP A 57 -2.53 -6.77 -27.33
CA ASP A 57 -1.86 -5.87 -26.38
C ASP A 57 -1.27 -6.68 -25.23
N LYS A 58 -0.21 -7.41 -25.53
CA LYS A 58 0.42 -8.27 -24.53
C LYS A 58 1.08 -7.44 -23.43
N THR A 59 1.59 -6.27 -23.78
CA THR A 59 2.19 -5.38 -22.78
C THR A 59 1.14 -4.89 -21.79
N GLY A 60 -0.02 -4.48 -22.29
CA GLY A 60 -1.10 -4.05 -21.41
C GLY A 60 -1.61 -5.17 -20.53
N GLN A 61 -1.67 -6.39 -21.10
CA GLN A 61 -2.10 -7.55 -20.33
C GLN A 61 -1.11 -7.87 -19.22
N GLU A 62 0.18 -7.71 -19.49
CA GLU A 62 1.20 -7.93 -18.48
C GLU A 62 1.12 -6.88 -17.36
N ILE A 63 0.87 -5.63 -17.75
CA ILE A 63 0.71 -4.56 -16.77
C ILE A 63 -0.46 -4.89 -15.84
N LEU A 64 -1.59 -5.31 -16.40
CA LEU A 64 -2.74 -5.66 -15.57
C LEU A 64 -2.43 -6.85 -14.66
N ALA A 65 -1.69 -7.84 -15.18
CA ALA A 65 -1.32 -8.98 -14.35
C ALA A 65 -0.49 -8.55 -13.15
N LYS A 66 0.42 -7.60 -13.34
CA LYS A 66 1.23 -7.10 -12.23
C LYS A 66 0.38 -6.35 -11.21
N VAL A 67 -0.55 -5.54 -11.67
CA VAL A 67 -1.45 -4.81 -10.78
C VAL A 67 -2.30 -5.79 -9.98
N PHE A 68 -2.81 -6.82 -10.64
CA PHE A 68 -3.63 -7.82 -9.97
C PHE A 68 -2.84 -8.55 -8.88
N ARG A 69 -1.61 -8.95 -9.19
CA ARG A 69 -0.77 -9.61 -8.19
C ARG A 69 -0.48 -8.70 -7.00
N ALA A 70 -0.23 -7.42 -7.29
CA ALA A 70 0.03 -6.46 -6.21
C ALA A 70 -1.22 -6.28 -5.35
N ALA A 71 -2.38 -6.19 -5.96
CA ALA A 71 -3.63 -6.01 -5.21
C ALA A 71 -3.90 -7.20 -4.29
N VAL A 72 -3.68 -8.41 -4.79
CA VAL A 72 -3.87 -9.61 -3.97
C VAL A 72 -2.86 -9.64 -2.82
N ALA A 73 -1.62 -9.27 -3.09
CA ALA A 73 -0.61 -9.23 -2.04
C ALA A 73 -0.96 -8.20 -0.96
N VAL A 74 -1.47 -7.04 -1.38
CA VAL A 74 -1.88 -6.00 -0.44
C VAL A 74 -3.07 -6.46 0.40
N GLU A 75 -4.02 -7.14 -0.22
CA GLU A 75 -5.18 -7.66 0.51
C GLU A 75 -4.73 -8.64 1.59
N GLU A 76 -3.82 -9.53 1.25
CA GLU A 76 -3.31 -10.50 2.22
C GLU A 76 -2.52 -9.82 3.32
N PHE A 77 -1.70 -8.86 2.97
CA PHE A 77 -0.91 -8.15 3.97
C PHE A 77 -1.80 -7.33 4.88
N THR A 78 -2.86 -6.74 4.35
CA THR A 78 -3.83 -6.01 5.15
C THR A 78 -4.45 -6.94 6.21
N GLY A 79 -4.72 -8.18 5.82
CA GLY A 79 -5.24 -9.16 6.78
C GLY A 79 -4.29 -9.40 7.94
N ILE A 80 -2.99 -9.45 7.65
CA ILE A 80 -1.98 -9.61 8.69
C ILE A 80 -1.97 -8.38 9.60
N LEU A 81 -2.04 -7.19 9.03
CA LEU A 81 -2.03 -5.96 9.85
C LEU A 81 -3.27 -5.85 10.72
N VAL A 82 -4.42 -6.27 10.20
CA VAL A 82 -5.66 -6.28 10.99
C VAL A 82 -5.54 -7.26 12.14
N SER A 83 -4.97 -8.44 11.89
CA SER A 83 -4.77 -9.42 12.95
C SER A 83 -3.84 -8.89 14.04
N LEU A 84 -2.77 -8.22 13.64
CA LEU A 84 -1.85 -7.62 14.62
C LEU A 84 -2.55 -6.54 15.45
N ARG A 85 -3.39 -5.75 14.81
CA ARG A 85 -4.12 -4.72 15.54
C ARG A 85 -5.10 -5.33 16.54
N MET A 86 -5.78 -6.40 16.14
CA MET A 86 -6.71 -7.07 17.03
C MET A 86 -5.97 -7.67 18.23
N GLU A 87 -4.82 -8.26 17.99
CA GLU A 87 -4.02 -8.80 19.07
C GLU A 87 -3.54 -7.69 20.00
N LEU A 88 -3.17 -6.57 19.44
CA LEU A 88 -2.75 -5.42 20.24
C LEU A 88 -3.89 -4.93 21.14
N ASP A 89 -5.08 -4.82 20.57
CA ASP A 89 -6.25 -4.40 21.33
C ASP A 89 -6.56 -5.38 22.47
N ASP A 90 -6.41 -6.67 22.21
CA ASP A 90 -6.71 -7.69 23.21
C ASP A 90 -5.67 -7.77 24.31
N THR A 91 -4.40 -7.60 23.97
CA THR A 91 -3.36 -7.84 24.96
C THR A 91 -2.90 -6.57 25.66
N VAL A 92 -2.87 -5.45 24.94
CA VAL A 92 -2.35 -4.20 25.51
C VAL A 92 -3.46 -3.29 25.98
N GLY A 93 -4.63 -3.43 25.39
CA GLY A 93 -5.76 -2.58 25.72
C GLY A 93 -5.97 -1.49 24.69
N MET A 94 -7.18 -0.93 24.71
CA MET A 94 -7.56 0.05 23.71
C MET A 94 -7.37 1.47 24.20
N SER A 95 -7.33 1.68 25.51
CA SER A 95 -7.15 3.03 26.03
C SER A 95 -5.80 3.13 26.73
N GLY A 96 -5.43 4.31 27.11
CA GLY A 96 -4.15 4.50 27.76
C GLY A 96 -4.11 3.99 29.19
N GLU A 97 -5.25 3.62 29.76
CA GLU A 97 -5.26 3.19 31.14
C GLU A 97 -4.99 1.71 31.25
N ASN A 98 -4.15 1.34 32.16
CA ASN A 98 -3.82 -0.08 32.40
C ASN A 98 -3.27 -0.78 31.20
N VAL A 99 -2.56 -0.05 30.34
CA VAL A 99 -1.95 -0.64 29.17
C VAL A 99 -0.77 -1.49 29.59
N LYS A 100 -0.71 -2.71 29.10
CA LYS A 100 0.38 -3.62 29.41
C LYS A 100 1.52 -3.41 28.46
N PRO A 101 2.76 -3.72 28.89
CA PRO A 101 3.89 -3.65 27.96
C PRO A 101 3.72 -4.66 26.82
N LEU A 102 4.27 -4.32 25.67
CA LEU A 102 4.25 -5.22 24.53
C LEU A 102 5.18 -6.40 24.77
N SER A 103 4.72 -7.58 24.40
CA SER A 103 5.57 -8.76 24.49
C SER A 103 6.66 -8.69 23.43
N THR A 104 7.75 -9.40 23.67
CA THR A 104 8.83 -9.49 22.71
C THR A 104 8.36 -10.11 21.41
N GLU A 105 7.53 -11.15 21.51
CA GLU A 105 7.01 -11.82 20.33
C GLU A 105 6.18 -10.88 19.47
N PHE A 106 5.38 -10.02 20.11
CA PHE A 106 4.55 -9.09 19.36
C PHE A 106 5.41 -8.01 18.70
N LYS A 107 6.42 -7.50 19.42
CA LYS A 107 7.34 -6.53 18.84
C LYS A 107 8.07 -7.11 17.63
N ASP A 108 8.48 -8.37 17.73
CA ASP A 108 9.17 -9.03 16.63
C ASP A 108 8.24 -9.19 15.43
N ALA A 109 6.99 -9.54 15.68
CA ALA A 109 6.01 -9.69 14.59
C ALA A 109 5.78 -8.35 13.87
N LEU A 110 5.69 -7.27 14.63
CA LEU A 110 5.54 -5.94 14.05
C LEU A 110 6.77 -5.57 13.22
N LYS A 111 7.96 -5.88 13.73
CA LYS A 111 9.19 -5.57 13.01
C LYS A 111 9.26 -6.34 11.70
N VAL A 112 8.89 -7.61 11.74
CA VAL A 112 8.88 -8.44 10.53
C VAL A 112 7.89 -7.87 9.51
N ALA A 113 6.70 -7.47 9.95
CA ALA A 113 5.71 -6.90 9.05
C ALA A 113 6.22 -5.60 8.43
N HIS A 114 6.84 -4.75 9.24
CA HIS A 114 7.39 -3.49 8.74
C HIS A 114 8.51 -3.75 7.73
N ASP A 115 9.42 -4.66 8.03
CA ASP A 115 10.54 -4.96 7.15
C ASP A 115 10.06 -5.54 5.83
N ARG A 116 9.03 -6.39 5.87
CA ARG A 116 8.46 -6.95 4.65
C ARG A 116 7.81 -5.87 3.80
N TYR A 117 7.15 -4.91 4.42
CA TYR A 117 6.55 -3.80 3.70
C TYR A 117 7.62 -2.97 2.99
N ILE A 118 8.69 -2.62 3.69
CA ILE A 118 9.76 -1.83 3.11
C ILE A 118 10.44 -2.60 1.97
N GLU A 119 10.67 -3.88 2.17
CA GLU A 119 11.28 -4.70 1.14
C GLU A 119 10.38 -4.78 -0.10
N TYR A 120 9.09 -4.92 0.13
CA TYR A 120 8.15 -5.01 -0.98
C TYR A 120 8.10 -3.69 -1.77
N LEU A 121 8.10 -2.56 -1.07
CA LEU A 121 8.13 -1.26 -1.76
C LEU A 121 9.40 -1.12 -2.59
N GLY A 122 10.51 -1.62 -2.10
CA GLY A 122 11.77 -1.55 -2.82
C GLY A 122 11.85 -2.47 -4.02
N SER A 123 10.91 -3.39 -4.15
CA SER A 123 10.91 -4.33 -5.28
C SER A 123 10.32 -3.74 -6.56
N PHE A 124 9.65 -2.59 -6.48
CA PHE A 124 9.06 -1.98 -7.66
C PHE A 124 10.12 -1.24 -8.46
N GLY A 125 10.08 -1.37 -9.78
CA GLY A 125 11.04 -0.72 -10.65
C GLY A 125 10.71 0.75 -10.92
N PRO A 126 11.59 1.44 -11.62
CA PRO A 126 11.38 2.88 -11.87
C PRO A 126 10.18 3.17 -12.76
N ASP A 127 9.75 2.22 -13.56
CA ASP A 127 8.57 2.40 -14.40
C ASP A 127 7.31 1.93 -13.69
N GLU A 128 7.40 1.53 -12.42
CA GLU A 128 6.27 1.06 -11.64
C GLU A 128 5.97 1.98 -10.46
N VAL A 129 6.33 3.25 -10.58
CA VAL A 129 6.11 4.20 -9.49
C VAL A 129 4.63 4.34 -9.17
N TYR A 130 3.77 4.29 -10.20
CA TYR A 130 2.34 4.39 -9.98
C TYR A 130 1.84 3.25 -9.08
N LEU A 131 2.41 2.06 -9.26
CA LEU A 131 2.01 0.89 -8.49
C LEU A 131 2.55 0.97 -7.07
N ARG A 132 3.79 1.39 -6.93
CA ARG A 132 4.38 1.59 -5.61
C ARG A 132 3.58 2.60 -4.80
N LYS A 133 3.16 3.69 -5.43
CA LYS A 133 2.37 4.70 -4.72
C LYS A 133 1.02 4.16 -4.31
N LYS A 134 0.42 3.32 -5.14
CA LYS A 134 -0.86 2.71 -4.78
C LYS A 134 -0.69 1.80 -3.56
N VAL A 135 0.37 1.01 -3.53
CA VAL A 135 0.65 0.14 -2.38
C VAL A 135 0.89 0.98 -1.13
N GLU A 136 1.65 2.07 -1.25
CA GLU A 136 1.86 2.95 -0.12
C GLU A 136 0.56 3.56 0.40
N SER A 137 -0.33 3.96 -0.51
CA SER A 137 -1.62 4.50 -0.11
C SER A 137 -2.43 3.48 0.67
N GLU A 138 -2.40 2.23 0.23
CA GLU A 138 -3.25 1.22 0.85
C GLU A 138 -2.70 0.72 2.18
N LEU A 139 -1.40 0.62 2.31
CA LEU A 139 -0.80 -0.01 3.49
C LEU A 139 -0.14 0.96 4.47
N GLY A 140 0.38 2.07 3.97
CA GLY A 140 1.19 2.94 4.80
C GLY A 140 0.44 3.51 5.99
N THR A 141 -0.79 3.94 5.79
CA THR A 141 -1.58 4.50 6.86
C THR A 141 -1.84 3.48 7.97
N ARG A 142 -2.12 2.24 7.60
CA ARG A 142 -2.34 1.20 8.59
C ARG A 142 -1.09 0.92 9.40
N LEU A 143 0.06 0.92 8.74
CA LEU A 143 1.33 0.71 9.44
C LEU A 143 1.65 1.85 10.38
N ILE A 144 1.38 3.08 9.95
CA ILE A 144 1.60 4.22 10.81
C ILE A 144 0.71 4.16 12.04
N HIS A 145 -0.54 3.79 11.86
CA HIS A 145 -1.47 3.69 13.00
C HIS A 145 -1.03 2.59 13.97
N LEU A 146 -0.54 1.47 13.47
CA LEU A 146 -0.01 0.43 14.34
C LEU A 146 1.19 0.94 15.11
N LYS A 147 2.10 1.62 14.43
CA LYS A 147 3.29 2.15 15.07
C LYS A 147 2.93 3.16 16.15
N MET A 148 1.96 4.00 15.88
CA MET A 148 1.53 5.00 16.86
C MET A 148 0.91 4.35 18.09
N ARG A 149 0.15 3.25 17.89
CA ARG A 149 -0.40 2.53 19.04
C ARG A 149 0.67 1.85 19.87
N CYS A 150 1.85 1.62 19.28
CA CYS A 150 2.92 0.93 19.95
C CYS A 150 4.00 1.92 20.35
N SER A 151 3.64 2.86 21.19
CA SER A 151 4.53 3.98 21.51
C SER A 151 5.82 3.56 22.17
N GLY A 152 5.94 2.35 22.64
CA GLY A 152 7.19 1.90 23.25
C GLY A 152 8.17 1.25 22.29
N LEU A 153 7.89 1.25 20.98
CA LEU A 153 8.77 0.57 20.05
C LEU A 153 10.11 1.25 19.83
N GLY A 154 10.14 2.54 19.93
CA GLY A 154 11.39 3.23 19.81
C GLY A 154 11.94 3.33 18.39
N SER A 155 13.17 3.76 18.30
CA SER A 155 13.76 4.10 17.02
C SER A 155 14.17 2.90 16.18
N GLU A 156 14.30 1.74 16.79
CA GLU A 156 14.71 0.59 16.03
C GLU A 156 13.63 0.14 15.03
N TRP A 157 12.43 0.68 15.18
CA TRP A 157 11.36 0.37 14.24
C TRP A 157 11.51 1.09 12.91
N GLY A 158 12.28 2.18 12.90
CA GLY A 158 12.49 2.94 11.69
C GLY A 158 11.33 3.83 11.33
N GLU A 159 11.43 4.46 10.20
CA GLU A 159 10.39 5.36 9.73
C GLU A 159 9.42 4.67 8.79
N VAL A 160 8.16 5.07 8.83
CA VAL A 160 7.17 4.62 7.88
C VAL A 160 6.78 5.80 7.03
N THR A 161 6.87 5.66 5.71
CA THR A 161 6.49 6.74 4.81
C THR A 161 5.15 6.45 4.17
N VAL A 162 4.40 7.49 3.88
CA VAL A 162 3.14 7.38 3.18
C VAL A 162 3.10 8.45 2.11
N LEU A 163 2.97 8.05 0.87
CA LEU A 163 2.85 9.00 -0.24
C LEU A 163 4.00 10.00 -0.30
N GLY A 164 5.19 9.54 0.02
CA GLY A 164 6.36 10.40 -0.04
C GLY A 164 6.62 11.24 1.18
N THR A 165 5.80 11.15 2.20
CA THR A 165 6.06 11.89 3.43
C THR A 165 6.86 11.00 4.36
N SER A 166 7.64 11.60 5.24
CA SER A 166 8.35 10.78 6.19
C SER A 166 7.43 10.52 7.35
N GLY A 167 7.61 9.45 8.00
CA GLY A 167 6.80 9.10 9.15
C GLY A 167 6.97 10.01 10.32
N ILE A 168 7.84 11.01 10.24
CA ILE A 168 8.02 11.86 11.28
C ILE A 168 6.98 12.88 11.36
N SER A 169 6.45 13.29 10.30
CA SER A 169 5.59 14.31 10.37
C SER A 169 4.36 13.94 10.93
N GLY A 170 4.31 13.48 11.43
CA GLY A 170 3.19 13.22 11.89
C GLY A 170 2.34 14.20 11.76
N SER A 171 2.95 14.40 11.49
CA SER A 171 2.39 14.93 11.37
C SER A 171 1.78 15.04 10.60
N TYR A 172 1.90 14.50 9.84
CA TYR A 172 1.41 14.51 9.29
C TYR A 172 0.65 14.54 9.23
N VAL A 173 0.53 14.57 9.23
CA VAL A 173 0.06 14.60 9.14
C VAL A 173 -0.11 15.15 9.10
N GLU A 174 0.16 15.48 8.90
CA GLU A 174 0.14 15.98 8.90
C GLU A 174 0.27 16.51 8.53
N GLN A 175 0.48 16.77 8.05
CA GLN A 175 0.68 17.15 7.65
C GLN A 175 0.22 17.26 7.11
N ARG A 176 0.08 17.10 6.69
CA ARG A 176 -0.30 16.99 6.28
C ARG A 176 -1.12 16.77 6.36
N GLY A 177 -1.05 16.52 6.38
CA GLY A 177 -1.57 16.20 6.50
C GLY A 177 -1.71 16.01 6.60
N LEU A 178 -1.49 16.18 6.44
CA LEU A 178 -1.44 15.96 6.70
C LEU A 178 -1.66 16.07 6.75
#